data_825ce9ba40510b33719bd364e382ee22
#
_entry.id   825ce9ba40510b33719bd364e382ee22
#
_cell.length_a   1.000
_cell.length_b   1.000
_cell.length_c   1.000
_cell.angle_alpha   90.00
_cell.angle_beta   90.00
_cell.angle_gamma   90.00
#
_symmetry.space_group_name_H-M   'P 1'
#
loop_
_entity.id
_entity.type
_entity.pdbx_description
1 polymer ?
#
loop_
_entity_poly.entity_id
_entity_poly.type
_entity_poly.pdbx_seq_one_letter_code
_entity_poly.pdbx_strand_id
1 'polypeptide(L)'
;MEVTLLFAAILSAFMIVLAVRVLDLRGSPVTKSFHRPGRVIDPLELERAIRGHGNLIEYAPLFLILMLLLELTGASETFLYICCTVFTAGRFMHGIAFSFMKKNGLLRIGGMTLTFLGLIGLIISALLKILS
;
A
#
# COMPACT_ATOMS: atom_id res chain seq x y z
N MET A 1 7.09 2.60 19.47
CA MET A 1 6.30 3.24 18.37
C MET A 1 7.12 3.53 17.11
N GLU A 2 8.36 3.11 17.08
CA GLU A 2 9.27 3.37 15.95
C GLU A 2 8.92 2.54 14.73
N VAL A 3 8.50 1.29 14.94
CA VAL A 3 8.13 0.39 13.83
C VAL A 3 6.91 0.94 13.09
N THR A 4 5.85 1.31 13.83
CA THR A 4 4.65 1.91 13.22
C THR A 4 4.98 3.20 12.48
N LEU A 5 5.78 4.09 13.09
CA LEU A 5 6.16 5.37 12.48
C LEU A 5 6.93 5.16 11.17
N LEU A 6 7.88 4.24 11.15
CA LEU A 6 8.66 3.90 9.96
C LEU A 6 7.77 3.45 8.80
N PHE A 7 6.92 2.45 9.04
CA PHE A 7 6.07 1.90 7.97
C PHE A 7 4.93 2.84 7.58
N ALA A 8 4.40 3.64 8.50
CA ALA A 8 3.46 4.71 8.18
C ALA A 8 4.09 5.75 7.24
N ALA A 9 5.34 6.16 7.50
CA ALA A 9 6.05 7.08 6.61
C ALA A 9 6.29 6.48 5.22
N ILE A 10 6.73 5.20 5.15
CA ILE A 10 6.97 4.50 3.88
C ILE A 10 5.67 4.38 3.07
N LEU A 11 4.57 3.93 3.68
CA LEU A 11 3.29 3.78 3.02
C LEU A 11 2.68 5.12 2.60
N SER A 12 2.85 6.17 3.41
CA SER A 12 2.42 7.52 3.06
C SER A 12 3.20 8.09 1.87
N ALA A 13 4.52 7.89 1.83
CA ALA A 13 5.32 8.28 0.68
C ALA A 13 4.87 7.55 -0.59
N PHE A 14 4.61 6.26 -0.50
CA PHE A 14 4.10 5.48 -1.63
C PHE A 14 2.69 5.92 -2.06
N MET A 15 1.82 6.27 -1.11
CA MET A 15 0.49 6.83 -1.39
C MET A 15 0.61 8.12 -2.21
N ILE A 16 1.55 9.01 -1.87
CA ILE A 16 1.81 10.24 -2.66
C ILE A 16 2.23 9.89 -4.09
N VAL A 17 3.12 8.90 -4.27
CA VAL A 17 3.54 8.45 -5.62
C VAL A 17 2.34 8.00 -6.44
N LEU A 18 1.45 7.19 -5.86
CA LEU A 18 0.24 6.72 -6.54
C LEU A 18 -0.76 7.85 -6.81
N ALA A 19 -0.91 8.80 -5.87
CA ALA A 19 -1.75 9.98 -6.04
C ALA A 19 -1.25 10.87 -7.20
N VAL A 20 0.06 11.13 -7.25
CA VAL A 20 0.69 11.89 -8.35
C VAL A 20 0.46 11.17 -9.68
N ARG A 21 0.54 9.84 -9.73
CA ARG A 21 0.23 9.07 -10.94
C ARG A 21 -1.21 9.26 -11.40
N VAL A 22 -2.17 9.28 -10.49
CA VAL A 22 -3.58 9.56 -10.81
C VAL A 22 -3.76 10.98 -11.34
N LEU A 23 -3.13 11.98 -10.69
CA LEU A 23 -3.16 13.38 -11.14
C LEU A 23 -2.54 13.54 -12.54
N ASP A 24 -1.43 12.86 -12.79
CA ASP A 24 -0.77 12.79 -14.09
C ASP A 24 -1.71 12.31 -15.19
N LEU A 25 -2.39 11.20 -14.94
CA LEU A 25 -3.34 10.61 -15.90
C LEU A 25 -4.65 11.40 -16.05
N ARG A 26 -5.00 12.23 -15.07
CA ARG A 26 -6.12 13.18 -15.18
C ARG A 26 -5.77 14.46 -15.96
N GLY A 27 -4.53 14.63 -16.39
CA GLY A 27 -4.08 15.83 -17.08
C GLY A 27 -3.96 17.06 -16.19
N SER A 28 -3.61 16.87 -14.91
CA SER A 28 -3.44 17.96 -13.95
C SER A 28 -2.38 18.97 -14.44
N PRO A 29 -2.62 20.29 -14.29
CA PRO A 29 -1.62 21.32 -14.62
C PRO A 29 -0.31 21.15 -13.85
N VAL A 30 -0.36 20.61 -12.62
CA VAL A 30 0.81 20.41 -11.75
C VAL A 30 1.78 19.39 -12.35
N THR A 31 1.27 18.41 -13.07
CA THR A 31 2.08 17.34 -13.67
C THR A 31 2.40 17.58 -15.14
N LYS A 32 1.88 18.68 -15.73
CA LYS A 32 2.04 18.99 -17.15
C LYS A 32 3.51 19.09 -17.61
N SER A 33 4.41 19.51 -16.71
CA SER A 33 5.85 19.61 -16.99
C SER A 33 6.53 18.25 -17.19
N PHE A 34 5.91 17.17 -16.72
CA PHE A 34 6.42 15.80 -16.86
C PHE A 34 5.83 15.08 -18.09
N HIS A 35 4.91 15.73 -18.84
CA HIS A 35 4.26 15.14 -19.98
C HIS A 35 5.04 15.36 -21.27
N ARG A 36 5.06 14.33 -22.12
CA ARG A 36 5.45 14.52 -23.53
C ARG A 36 4.29 15.21 -24.27
N PRO A 37 4.54 16.25 -25.07
CA PRO A 37 3.51 16.87 -25.92
C PRO A 37 2.82 15.80 -26.79
N GLY A 38 1.47 15.84 -26.85
CA GLY A 38 0.70 14.93 -27.69
C GLY A 38 0.43 13.53 -27.09
N ARG A 39 0.71 13.30 -25.79
CA ARG A 39 0.35 12.04 -25.12
C ARG A 39 -1.16 11.82 -25.10
N VAL A 40 -1.62 10.73 -25.69
CA VAL A 40 -2.99 10.25 -25.55
C VAL A 40 -3.06 9.37 -24.29
N ILE A 41 -3.97 9.69 -23.38
CA ILE A 41 -4.19 8.95 -22.14
C ILE A 41 -5.25 7.88 -22.39
N ASP A 42 -4.90 6.62 -22.15
CA ASP A 42 -5.85 5.50 -22.17
C ASP A 42 -6.76 5.58 -20.94
N PRO A 43 -8.10 5.66 -21.10
CA PRO A 43 -9.04 5.67 -19.98
C PRO A 43 -8.88 4.45 -19.04
N LEU A 44 -8.50 3.29 -19.57
CA LEU A 44 -8.25 2.09 -18.77
C LEU A 44 -6.99 2.23 -17.89
N GLU A 45 -6.00 2.99 -18.33
CA GLU A 45 -4.79 3.29 -17.55
C GLU A 45 -5.14 4.17 -16.34
N LEU A 46 -5.98 5.18 -16.53
CA LEU A 46 -6.48 6.03 -15.45
C LEU A 46 -7.32 5.21 -14.44
N GLU A 47 -8.25 4.40 -14.92
CA GLU A 47 -9.09 3.56 -14.05
C GLU A 47 -8.23 2.64 -13.18
N ARG A 48 -7.22 1.99 -13.76
CA ARG A 48 -6.30 1.13 -13.02
C ARG A 48 -5.49 1.91 -11.99
N ALA A 49 -4.97 3.08 -12.33
CA ALA A 49 -4.23 3.92 -11.38
C ALA A 49 -5.10 4.34 -10.20
N ILE A 50 -6.37 4.72 -10.45
CA ILE A 50 -7.34 5.02 -9.39
C ILE A 50 -7.56 3.81 -8.48
N ARG A 51 -7.72 2.61 -9.05
CA ARG A 51 -7.86 1.35 -8.27
C ARG A 51 -6.61 1.04 -7.45
N GLY A 52 -5.41 1.25 -8.01
CA GLY A 52 -4.15 1.03 -7.29
C GLY A 52 -4.00 1.95 -6.08
N HIS A 53 -4.31 3.23 -6.24
CA HIS A 53 -4.29 4.22 -5.18
C HIS A 53 -5.39 3.94 -4.13
N GLY A 54 -6.65 3.74 -4.56
CA GLY A 54 -7.78 3.46 -3.68
C GLY A 54 -7.54 2.22 -2.81
N ASN A 55 -7.03 1.15 -3.41
CA ASN A 55 -6.76 -0.09 -2.70
C ASN A 55 -5.68 0.06 -1.59
N LEU A 56 -4.68 0.94 -1.78
CA LEU A 56 -3.74 1.26 -0.70
C LEU A 56 -4.45 1.95 0.47
N ILE A 57 -5.31 2.94 0.17
CA ILE A 57 -6.05 3.70 1.18
C ILE A 57 -7.05 2.82 1.95
N GLU A 58 -7.62 1.82 1.32
CA GLU A 58 -8.56 0.89 1.96
C GLU A 58 -7.89 0.00 3.01
N TYR A 59 -6.69 -0.51 2.75
CA TYR A 59 -6.02 -1.49 3.62
C TYR A 59 -5.03 -0.88 4.62
N ALA A 60 -4.28 0.15 4.21
CA ALA A 60 -3.19 0.67 5.02
C ALA A 60 -3.62 1.29 6.36
N PRO A 61 -4.72 2.07 6.46
CA PRO A 61 -5.10 2.67 7.73
C PRO A 61 -5.45 1.64 8.80
N LEU A 62 -6.27 0.64 8.46
CA LEU A 62 -6.65 -0.41 9.42
C LEU A 62 -5.45 -1.24 9.85
N PHE A 63 -4.55 -1.57 8.91
CA PHE A 63 -3.31 -2.27 9.21
C PHE A 63 -2.44 -1.48 10.19
N LEU A 64 -2.22 -0.19 9.94
CA LEU A 64 -1.39 0.68 10.77
C LEU A 64 -1.99 0.91 12.16
N ILE A 65 -3.32 1.03 12.27
CA ILE A 65 -4.00 1.14 13.56
C ILE A 65 -3.79 -0.14 14.38
N LEU A 66 -4.04 -1.31 13.80
CA LEU A 66 -3.87 -2.57 14.49
C LEU A 66 -2.42 -2.81 14.91
N MET A 67 -1.48 -2.48 14.04
CA MET A 67 -0.06 -2.52 14.32
C MET A 67 0.33 -1.60 15.48
N LEU A 68 -0.14 -0.34 15.47
CA LEU A 68 0.12 0.62 16.53
C LEU A 68 -0.37 0.09 17.89
N LEU A 69 -1.57 -0.46 17.93
CA LEU A 69 -2.13 -1.03 19.15
C LEU A 69 -1.28 -2.20 19.66
N LEU A 70 -0.81 -3.08 18.78
CA LEU A 70 0.08 -4.18 19.15
C LEU A 70 1.44 -3.69 19.65
N GLU A 71 2.02 -2.68 18.99
CA GLU A 71 3.29 -2.08 19.42
C GLU A 71 3.16 -1.43 20.81
N LEU A 72 2.07 -0.68 21.06
CA LEU A 72 1.79 -0.06 22.35
C LEU A 72 1.56 -1.07 23.47
N THR A 73 1.04 -2.24 23.14
CA THR A 73 0.82 -3.33 24.10
C THR A 73 2.02 -4.26 24.27
N GLY A 74 3.19 -3.90 23.72
CA GLY A 74 4.46 -4.60 23.92
C GLY A 74 4.58 -5.90 23.10
N ALA A 75 4.00 -5.95 21.89
CA ALA A 75 4.27 -7.04 20.96
C ALA A 75 5.74 -7.05 20.52
N SER A 76 6.26 -8.24 20.16
CA SER A 76 7.64 -8.38 19.71
C SER A 76 7.95 -7.51 18.50
N GLU A 77 8.96 -6.64 18.59
CA GLU A 77 9.40 -5.78 17.49
C GLU A 77 9.76 -6.59 16.24
N THR A 78 10.47 -7.70 16.41
CA THR A 78 10.83 -8.58 15.28
C THR A 78 9.58 -9.09 14.55
N PHE A 79 8.56 -9.50 15.29
CA PHE A 79 7.30 -9.95 14.71
C PHE A 79 6.60 -8.81 13.95
N LEU A 80 6.54 -7.61 14.54
CA LEU A 80 5.96 -6.43 13.90
C LEU A 80 6.71 -6.07 12.62
N TYR A 81 8.05 -6.05 12.64
CA TYR A 81 8.85 -5.81 11.44
C TYR A 81 8.55 -6.81 10.32
N ILE A 82 8.42 -8.10 10.64
CA ILE A 82 8.08 -9.14 9.66
C ILE A 82 6.71 -8.87 9.05
N CYS A 83 5.67 -8.70 9.87
CA CYS A 83 4.32 -8.44 9.38
C CYS A 83 4.24 -7.18 8.51
N CYS A 84 4.93 -6.10 8.93
CA CYS A 84 4.94 -4.84 8.21
C CYS A 84 5.70 -4.91 6.90
N THR A 85 6.83 -5.60 6.88
CA THR A 85 7.60 -5.80 5.65
C THR A 85 6.79 -6.60 4.64
N VAL A 86 6.15 -7.69 5.06
CA VAL A 86 5.29 -8.54 4.22
C VAL A 86 4.11 -7.74 3.67
N PHE A 87 3.41 -7.00 4.54
CA PHE A 87 2.28 -6.15 4.13
C PHE A 87 2.73 -5.06 3.14
N THR A 88 3.80 -4.34 3.46
CA THR A 88 4.30 -3.22 2.65
C THR A 88 4.79 -3.70 1.27
N ALA A 89 5.51 -4.83 1.23
CA ALA A 89 5.89 -5.48 -0.03
C ALA A 89 4.65 -5.83 -0.87
N GLY A 90 3.61 -6.37 -0.24
CA GLY A 90 2.33 -6.65 -0.87
C GLY A 90 1.68 -5.39 -1.45
N ARG A 91 1.69 -4.27 -0.73
CA ARG A 91 1.15 -2.99 -1.20
C ARG A 91 1.93 -2.41 -2.36
N PHE A 92 3.26 -2.49 -2.32
CA PHE A 92 4.11 -2.05 -3.42
C PHE A 92 3.86 -2.88 -4.69
N MET A 93 3.89 -4.21 -4.58
CA MET A 93 3.61 -5.09 -5.71
C MET A 93 2.25 -4.79 -6.34
N HIS A 94 1.20 -4.68 -5.53
CA HIS A 94 -0.16 -4.43 -5.99
C HIS A 94 -0.31 -3.03 -6.60
N GLY A 95 0.17 -1.99 -5.92
CA GLY A 95 0.10 -0.60 -6.39
C GLY A 95 0.86 -0.39 -7.69
N ILE A 96 2.07 -0.95 -7.82
CA ILE A 96 2.88 -0.88 -9.04
C ILE A 96 2.19 -1.62 -10.19
N ALA A 97 1.66 -2.83 -9.94
CA ALA A 97 0.97 -3.62 -10.96
C ALA A 97 -0.24 -2.89 -11.55
N PHE A 98 -1.00 -2.17 -10.73
CA PHE A 98 -2.16 -1.41 -11.19
C PHE A 98 -1.79 -0.08 -11.83
N SER A 99 -0.88 0.67 -11.22
CA SER A 99 -0.63 2.06 -11.62
C SER A 99 0.37 2.22 -12.76
N PHE A 100 1.29 1.25 -12.94
CA PHE A 100 2.41 1.40 -13.87
C PHE A 100 2.56 0.27 -14.90
N MET A 101 1.77 -0.83 -14.77
CA MET A 101 1.89 -1.98 -15.67
C MET A 101 0.56 -2.27 -16.38
N LYS A 102 0.63 -2.61 -17.67
CA LYS A 102 -0.59 -2.91 -18.46
C LYS A 102 -1.27 -4.21 -18.03
N LYS A 103 -0.51 -5.28 -17.80
CA LYS A 103 -1.00 -6.57 -17.28
C LYS A 103 0.13 -7.26 -16.50
N ASN A 104 -0.07 -7.47 -15.20
CA ASN A 104 0.81 -8.31 -14.41
C ASN A 104 0.00 -9.02 -13.31
N GLY A 105 -0.54 -10.19 -13.67
CA GLY A 105 -1.36 -11.01 -12.76
C GLY A 105 -0.57 -11.51 -11.54
N LEU A 106 0.72 -11.85 -11.73
CA LEU A 106 1.57 -12.35 -10.65
C LEU A 106 1.78 -11.30 -9.55
N LEU A 107 2.16 -10.07 -9.94
CA LEU A 107 2.33 -8.98 -8.97
C LEU A 107 1.01 -8.59 -8.30
N ARG A 108 -0.11 -8.68 -9.02
CA ARG A 108 -1.43 -8.37 -8.49
C ARG A 108 -1.89 -9.39 -7.45
N ILE A 109 -1.83 -10.68 -7.80
CA ILE A 109 -2.24 -11.78 -6.92
C ILE A 109 -1.24 -11.91 -5.76
N GLY A 110 0.05 -11.96 -6.04
CA GLY A 110 1.10 -12.02 -5.03
C GLY A 110 1.05 -10.85 -4.06
N GLY A 111 0.81 -9.64 -4.56
CA GLY A 111 0.63 -8.44 -3.74
C GLY A 111 -0.55 -8.55 -2.78
N MET A 112 -1.71 -9.06 -3.23
CA MET A 112 -2.86 -9.30 -2.36
C MET A 112 -2.59 -10.41 -1.35
N THR A 113 -1.94 -11.49 -1.76
CA THR A 113 -1.57 -12.59 -0.86
C THR A 113 -0.67 -12.10 0.28
N LEU A 114 0.39 -11.36 -0.04
CA LEU A 114 1.29 -10.80 0.98
C LEU A 114 0.56 -9.80 1.89
N THR A 115 -0.34 -8.98 1.35
CA THR A 115 -1.16 -8.07 2.15
C THR A 115 -1.99 -8.82 3.18
N PHE A 116 -2.68 -9.87 2.76
CA PHE A 116 -3.49 -10.68 3.68
C PHE A 116 -2.65 -11.43 4.68
N LEU A 117 -1.49 -11.99 4.29
CA LEU A 117 -0.58 -12.65 5.22
C LEU A 117 -0.10 -11.69 6.32
N GLY A 118 0.33 -10.49 5.97
CA GLY A 118 0.72 -9.49 6.96
C GLY A 118 -0.41 -9.09 7.89
N LEU A 119 -1.61 -8.86 7.35
CA LEU A 119 -2.78 -8.47 8.13
C LEU A 119 -3.26 -9.62 9.04
N ILE A 120 -3.34 -10.84 8.53
CA ILE A 120 -3.73 -12.03 9.31
C ILE A 120 -2.76 -12.25 10.46
N GLY A 121 -1.45 -12.08 10.24
CA GLY A 121 -0.45 -12.16 11.31
C GLY A 121 -0.78 -11.22 12.47
N LEU A 122 -1.07 -9.95 12.17
CA LEU A 122 -1.45 -8.98 13.21
C LEU A 122 -2.77 -9.33 13.90
N ILE A 123 -3.79 -9.79 13.15
CA ILE A 123 -5.09 -10.21 13.71
C ILE A 123 -4.91 -11.36 14.70
N ILE A 124 -4.16 -12.39 14.31
CA ILE A 124 -3.88 -13.54 15.19
C ILE A 124 -3.15 -13.07 16.45
N SER A 125 -2.13 -12.25 16.32
CA SER A 125 -1.39 -11.70 17.46
C SER A 125 -2.28 -10.91 18.40
N ALA A 126 -3.17 -10.08 17.87
CA ALA A 126 -4.13 -9.30 18.67
C ALA A 126 -5.10 -10.19 19.42
N LEU A 127 -5.66 -11.22 18.76
CA LEU A 127 -6.58 -12.17 19.40
C LEU A 127 -5.90 -12.98 20.50
N LEU A 128 -4.70 -13.48 20.26
CA LEU A 128 -3.92 -14.22 21.28
C LEU A 128 -3.64 -13.33 22.49
N LYS A 129 -3.35 -12.05 22.28
CA LYS A 129 -3.06 -11.12 23.37
C LYS A 129 -4.29 -10.77 24.21
N ILE A 130 -5.50 -10.82 23.64
CA ILE A 130 -6.76 -10.59 24.37
C ILE A 130 -7.12 -11.84 25.19
N LEU A 131 -6.74 -13.03 24.73
CA LEU A 131 -7.08 -14.29 25.35
C LEU A 131 -6.05 -14.74 26.43
N SER A 132 -4.89 -14.11 26.51
CA SER A 132 -3.84 -14.35 27.50
C SER A 132 -3.97 -13.46 28.72
#